data_36cbd55d264184167f2ee4dd680d6ae4
#
_entry.id   36cbd55d264184167f2ee4dd680d6ae4
#
_cell.length_a   1.000
_cell.length_b   1.000
_cell.length_c   1.000
_cell.angle_alpha   90.00
_cell.angle_beta   90.00
_cell.angle_gamma   90.00
#
_symmetry.space_group_name_H-M   'P 1'
#
loop_
_entity.id
_entity.type
_entity.pdbx_description
1 polymer ?
#
loop_
_entity_poly.entity_id
_entity_poly.type
_entity_poly.pdbx_seq_one_letter_code
_entity_poly.pdbx_strand_id
1 'polypeptide(L)'
;MYKIDNYDIAIVNLLMKDGRMSAADIAKQLGDISERSVRYRIERMIKEGILRVCAIANPKALGYTVVADVFVEVESGLIMDVAHKLSELECVSYVACSIGETDVSVQLVARSNEEVYSFVTEVIGRIPGVRKTTTSIVPIIVKDVYQWRIPGSIGDTKKKEVAISIQDVEPSV
;
A
#
# COMPACT_ATOMS: atom_id res chain seq x y z
N MET A 1 -16.43 -18.57 -5.75
CA MET A 1 -15.85 -17.22 -5.79
C MET A 1 -16.82 -16.26 -5.11
N TYR A 2 -16.42 -15.55 -4.07
CA TYR A 2 -17.26 -14.60 -3.35
C TYR A 2 -17.58 -13.41 -4.26
N LYS A 3 -18.87 -13.10 -4.39
CA LYS A 3 -19.31 -11.94 -5.19
C LYS A 3 -19.48 -10.75 -4.24
N ILE A 4 -18.61 -9.74 -4.39
CA ILE A 4 -18.65 -8.50 -3.63
C ILE A 4 -19.89 -7.70 -4.03
N ASP A 5 -20.61 -7.15 -3.06
CA ASP A 5 -21.75 -6.25 -3.24
C ASP A 5 -21.47 -4.84 -2.66
N ASN A 6 -22.46 -3.95 -2.79
CA ASN A 6 -22.33 -2.56 -2.33
C ASN A 6 -22.13 -2.45 -0.80
N TYR A 7 -22.69 -3.36 0.00
CA TYR A 7 -22.46 -3.39 1.44
C TYR A 7 -21.01 -3.75 1.76
N ASP A 8 -20.44 -4.72 1.05
CA ASP A 8 -19.05 -5.11 1.25
C ASP A 8 -18.11 -3.94 0.94
N ILE A 9 -18.35 -3.22 -0.17
CA ILE A 9 -17.58 -2.04 -0.55
C ILE A 9 -17.70 -0.94 0.52
N ALA A 10 -18.91 -0.68 1.01
CA ALA A 10 -19.15 0.32 2.04
C ALA A 10 -18.45 -0.06 3.35
N ILE A 11 -18.52 -1.31 3.78
CA ILE A 11 -17.84 -1.83 4.98
C ILE A 11 -16.31 -1.65 4.83
N VAL A 12 -15.72 -2.05 3.69
CA VAL A 12 -14.28 -1.91 3.45
C VAL A 12 -13.87 -0.44 3.49
N ASN A 13 -14.61 0.46 2.84
CA ASN A 13 -14.30 1.90 2.84
C ASN A 13 -14.37 2.51 4.25
N LEU A 14 -15.27 2.07 5.11
CA LEU A 14 -15.33 2.49 6.52
C LEU A 14 -14.12 1.97 7.30
N LEU A 15 -13.76 0.70 7.13
CA LEU A 15 -12.58 0.10 7.77
C LEU A 15 -11.26 0.69 7.26
N MET A 16 -11.18 1.11 6.00
CA MET A 16 -10.00 1.82 5.46
C MET A 16 -9.87 3.22 6.07
N LYS A 17 -10.97 3.84 6.50
CA LYS A 17 -10.95 5.13 7.19
C LYS A 17 -10.57 4.96 8.68
N ASP A 18 -11.12 3.95 9.34
CA ASP A 18 -10.78 3.57 10.71
C ASP A 18 -10.84 2.05 10.88
N GLY A 19 -9.68 1.42 10.86
CA GLY A 19 -9.55 -0.04 11.00
C GLY A 19 -9.99 -0.60 12.36
N ARG A 20 -10.28 0.29 13.35
CA ARG A 20 -10.80 -0.10 14.67
C ARG A 20 -12.31 0.06 14.80
N MET A 21 -13.00 0.53 13.73
CA MET A 21 -14.43 0.74 13.75
C MET A 21 -15.15 -0.58 14.07
N SER A 22 -16.04 -0.55 15.06
CA SER A 22 -16.79 -1.77 15.47
C SER A 22 -17.85 -2.14 14.44
N ALA A 23 -18.22 -3.42 14.39
CA ALA A 23 -19.31 -3.86 13.54
C ALA A 23 -20.66 -3.17 13.87
N ALA A 24 -20.85 -2.80 15.13
CA ALA A 24 -22.02 -2.05 15.58
C ALA A 24 -22.03 -0.63 15.02
N ASP A 25 -20.88 0.07 15.06
CA ASP A 25 -20.76 1.42 14.51
C ASP A 25 -20.91 1.44 13.00
N ILE A 26 -20.35 0.44 12.31
CA ILE A 26 -20.52 0.25 10.86
C ILE A 26 -22.01 0.03 10.55
N ALA A 27 -22.67 -0.87 11.26
CA ALA A 27 -24.10 -1.14 11.06
C ALA A 27 -24.96 0.12 11.29
N LYS A 28 -24.62 0.91 12.32
CA LYS A 28 -25.29 2.19 12.61
C LYS A 28 -25.11 3.21 11.49
N GLN A 29 -23.91 3.29 10.89
CA GLN A 29 -23.62 4.23 9.78
C GLN A 29 -24.32 3.83 8.48
N LEU A 30 -24.45 2.51 8.22
CA LEU A 30 -25.11 2.00 7.02
C LEU A 30 -26.66 1.98 7.16
N GLY A 31 -27.20 1.87 8.38
CA GLY A 31 -28.60 2.06 8.73
C GLY A 31 -29.51 0.87 8.49
N ASP A 32 -29.31 0.09 7.45
CA ASP A 32 -30.19 -0.98 6.97
C ASP A 32 -29.59 -2.38 7.03
N ILE A 33 -28.50 -2.55 7.79
CA ILE A 33 -27.82 -3.84 7.99
C ILE A 33 -27.56 -4.08 9.48
N SER A 34 -27.71 -5.34 9.93
CA SER A 34 -27.45 -5.69 11.32
C SER A 34 -25.95 -5.83 11.62
N GLU A 35 -25.55 -5.59 12.89
CA GLU A 35 -24.19 -5.84 13.38
C GLU A 35 -23.73 -7.27 13.07
N ARG A 36 -24.57 -8.26 13.28
CA ARG A 36 -24.27 -9.67 12.97
C ARG A 36 -23.93 -9.87 11.49
N SER A 37 -24.67 -9.23 10.59
CA SER A 37 -24.41 -9.28 9.16
C SER A 37 -23.08 -8.60 8.79
N VAL A 38 -22.79 -7.44 9.39
CA VAL A 38 -21.51 -6.75 9.19
C VAL A 38 -20.35 -7.62 9.63
N ARG A 39 -20.42 -8.20 10.83
CA ARG A 39 -19.37 -9.10 11.36
C ARG A 39 -19.14 -10.30 10.45
N TYR A 40 -20.21 -10.97 10.04
CA TYR A 40 -20.14 -12.11 9.11
C TYR A 40 -19.47 -11.73 7.77
N ARG A 41 -19.82 -10.56 7.21
CA ARG A 41 -19.23 -10.07 5.96
C ARG A 41 -17.74 -9.76 6.11
N ILE A 42 -17.33 -9.11 7.19
CA ILE A 42 -15.92 -8.83 7.49
C ILE A 42 -15.12 -10.13 7.57
N GLU A 43 -15.56 -11.08 8.39
CA GLU A 43 -14.92 -12.38 8.57
C GLU A 43 -14.80 -13.14 7.24
N ARG A 44 -15.84 -13.10 6.43
CA ARG A 44 -15.86 -13.73 5.11
C ARG A 44 -14.90 -13.06 4.14
N MET A 45 -14.87 -11.71 4.07
CA MET A 45 -13.93 -10.97 3.22
C MET A 45 -12.47 -11.23 3.62
N ILE A 46 -12.21 -11.36 4.92
CA ILE A 46 -10.86 -11.74 5.42
C ILE A 46 -10.51 -13.16 4.96
N LYS A 47 -11.41 -14.11 5.12
CA LYS A 47 -11.20 -15.51 4.70
C LYS A 47 -10.97 -15.66 3.19
N GLU A 48 -11.66 -14.86 2.39
CA GLU A 48 -11.53 -14.85 0.92
C GLU A 48 -10.34 -13.99 0.43
N GLY A 49 -9.54 -13.41 1.33
CA GLY A 49 -8.39 -12.58 0.98
C GLY A 49 -8.72 -11.21 0.38
N ILE A 50 -9.98 -10.77 0.51
CA ILE A 50 -10.45 -9.47 -0.02
C ILE A 50 -10.05 -8.33 0.90
N LEU A 51 -10.03 -8.59 2.22
CA LEU A 51 -9.74 -7.62 3.27
C LEU A 51 -8.67 -8.18 4.21
N ARG A 52 -7.72 -7.31 4.59
CA ARG A 52 -6.78 -7.55 5.68
C ARG A 52 -6.78 -6.33 6.61
N VAL A 53 -7.02 -6.53 7.89
CA VAL A 53 -6.92 -5.48 8.90
C VAL A 53 -5.51 -5.51 9.50
N CYS A 54 -4.80 -4.39 9.43
CA CYS A 54 -3.44 -4.26 9.95
C CYS A 54 -3.23 -2.85 10.54
N ALA A 55 -2.23 -2.72 11.40
CA ALA A 55 -1.73 -1.42 11.85
C ALA A 55 -0.68 -0.91 10.85
N ILE A 56 -0.69 0.39 10.58
CA ILE A 56 0.29 1.07 9.74
C ILE A 56 1.08 2.01 10.64
N ALA A 57 2.38 1.73 10.78
CA ALA A 57 3.27 2.60 11.53
C ALA A 57 3.59 3.86 10.71
N ASN A 58 3.74 5.00 11.38
CA ASN A 58 4.24 6.22 10.75
C ASN A 58 5.77 6.27 10.89
N PRO A 59 6.56 6.07 9.82
CA PRO A 59 8.00 6.04 9.90
C PRO A 59 8.60 7.34 10.46
N LYS A 60 8.05 8.49 10.07
CA LYS A 60 8.52 9.80 10.55
C LYS A 60 8.38 9.94 12.06
N ALA A 61 7.26 9.47 12.64
CA ALA A 61 7.05 9.49 14.09
C ALA A 61 8.00 8.56 14.84
N LEU A 62 8.56 7.56 14.16
CA LEU A 62 9.56 6.63 14.69
C LEU A 62 11.01 7.07 14.41
N GLY A 63 11.22 8.28 13.84
CA GLY A 63 12.54 8.83 13.56
C GLY A 63 13.10 8.50 12.17
N TYR A 64 12.39 7.78 11.33
CA TYR A 64 12.76 7.52 9.94
C TYR A 64 12.21 8.65 9.05
N THR A 65 12.95 9.74 8.97
CA THR A 65 12.49 10.98 8.33
C THR A 65 12.73 11.05 6.83
N VAL A 66 13.54 10.14 6.29
CA VAL A 66 13.90 10.09 4.87
C VAL A 66 13.21 8.91 4.22
N VAL A 67 12.56 9.15 3.09
CA VAL A 67 12.03 8.12 2.20
C VAL A 67 12.82 8.19 0.90
N ALA A 68 13.20 7.03 0.36
CA ALA A 68 13.87 6.95 -0.92
C ALA A 68 13.26 5.87 -1.80
N ASP A 69 13.10 6.19 -3.09
CA ASP A 69 12.79 5.22 -4.13
C ASP A 69 14.09 4.79 -4.80
N VAL A 70 14.30 3.48 -4.89
CA VAL A 70 15.46 2.87 -5.53
C VAL A 70 14.98 2.00 -6.67
N PHE A 71 15.43 2.33 -7.87
CA PHE A 71 15.17 1.55 -9.08
C PHE A 71 16.41 0.70 -9.38
N VAL A 72 16.19 -0.61 -9.57
CA VAL A 72 17.26 -1.59 -9.69
C VAL A 72 17.18 -2.28 -11.05
N GLU A 73 18.31 -2.25 -11.78
CA GLU A 73 18.53 -3.07 -12.96
C GLU A 73 19.20 -4.39 -12.52
N VAL A 74 18.67 -5.50 -12.97
CA VAL A 74 19.06 -6.85 -12.53
C VAL A 74 19.49 -7.69 -13.74
N GLU A 75 20.35 -8.65 -13.53
CA GLU A 75 20.69 -9.66 -14.54
C GLU A 75 19.47 -10.52 -14.88
N SER A 76 19.32 -10.83 -16.19
CA SER A 76 18.23 -11.69 -16.66
C SER A 76 18.22 -13.03 -15.91
N GLY A 77 17.05 -13.43 -15.43
CA GLY A 77 16.86 -14.66 -14.67
C GLY A 77 17.03 -14.54 -13.16
N LEU A 78 17.57 -13.43 -12.62
CA LEU A 78 17.78 -13.22 -11.19
C LEU A 78 16.79 -12.21 -10.57
N ILE A 79 15.84 -11.68 -11.35
CA ILE A 79 14.92 -10.62 -10.90
C ILE A 79 14.16 -11.04 -9.64
N MET A 80 13.58 -12.24 -9.62
CA MET A 80 12.80 -12.71 -8.47
C MET A 80 13.69 -12.95 -7.24
N ASP A 81 14.89 -13.49 -7.42
CA ASP A 81 15.83 -13.75 -6.33
C ASP A 81 16.29 -12.45 -5.66
N VAL A 82 16.58 -11.43 -6.48
CA VAL A 82 16.92 -10.08 -6.00
C VAL A 82 15.73 -9.44 -5.30
N ALA A 83 14.52 -9.49 -5.89
CA ALA A 83 13.32 -8.93 -5.29
C ALA A 83 12.99 -9.56 -3.92
N HIS A 84 13.14 -10.89 -3.80
CA HIS A 84 12.95 -11.58 -2.51
C HIS A 84 13.96 -11.11 -1.46
N LYS A 85 15.26 -11.06 -1.81
CA LYS A 85 16.30 -10.54 -0.89
C LYS A 85 16.02 -9.11 -0.44
N LEU A 86 15.59 -8.25 -1.35
CA LEU A 86 15.22 -6.87 -1.03
C LEU A 86 14.01 -6.80 -0.08
N SER A 87 13.03 -7.70 -0.25
CA SER A 87 11.84 -7.73 0.60
C SER A 87 12.08 -8.20 2.03
N GLU A 88 13.23 -8.83 2.31
CA GLU A 88 13.62 -9.29 3.65
C GLU A 88 14.32 -8.18 4.47
N LEU A 89 14.66 -7.04 3.86
CA LEU A 89 15.38 -5.96 4.51
C LEU A 89 14.41 -5.07 5.31
N GLU A 90 14.67 -4.89 6.62
CA GLU A 90 13.76 -4.22 7.56
C GLU A 90 13.42 -2.78 7.20
N CYS A 91 14.36 -2.04 6.59
CA CYS A 91 14.15 -0.66 6.17
C CYS A 91 13.37 -0.54 4.86
N VAL A 92 13.12 -1.65 4.17
CA VAL A 92 12.38 -1.68 2.90
C VAL A 92 10.88 -1.78 3.19
N SER A 93 10.14 -0.80 2.74
CA SER A 93 8.67 -0.72 2.93
C SER A 93 7.89 -1.24 1.74
N TYR A 94 8.50 -1.31 0.56
CA TYR A 94 7.87 -1.75 -0.68
C TYR A 94 8.88 -2.34 -1.65
N VAL A 95 8.52 -3.45 -2.31
CA VAL A 95 9.26 -4.04 -3.42
C VAL A 95 8.28 -4.48 -4.50
N ALA A 96 8.55 -4.12 -5.75
CA ALA A 96 7.80 -4.61 -6.90
C ALA A 96 8.72 -4.91 -8.08
N CYS A 97 8.39 -5.97 -8.84
CA CYS A 97 9.00 -6.22 -10.12
C CYS A 97 8.26 -5.42 -11.21
N SER A 98 9.00 -4.81 -12.12
CA SER A 98 8.48 -3.95 -13.19
C SER A 98 8.81 -4.52 -14.56
N ILE A 99 8.05 -4.11 -15.56
CA ILE A 99 8.36 -4.29 -16.98
C ILE A 99 8.66 -2.91 -17.54
N GLY A 100 9.89 -2.67 -18.01
CA GLY A 100 10.31 -1.37 -18.54
C GLY A 100 11.82 -1.18 -18.43
N GLU A 101 12.23 0.06 -18.17
CA GLU A 101 13.65 0.44 -18.08
C GLU A 101 14.36 -0.14 -16.84
N THR A 102 13.61 -0.46 -15.80
CA THR A 102 14.14 -1.04 -14.55
C THR A 102 13.36 -2.30 -14.20
N ASP A 103 14.02 -3.25 -13.56
CA ASP A 103 13.47 -4.57 -13.28
C ASP A 103 12.78 -4.63 -11.91
N VAL A 104 13.32 -3.92 -10.90
CA VAL A 104 12.78 -3.90 -9.54
C VAL A 104 12.71 -2.48 -9.03
N SER A 105 11.58 -2.10 -8.44
CA SER A 105 11.38 -0.86 -7.69
C SER A 105 11.28 -1.15 -6.20
N VAL A 106 12.00 -0.36 -5.42
CA VAL A 106 12.11 -0.48 -3.96
C VAL A 106 11.81 0.86 -3.33
N GLN A 107 11.01 0.89 -2.27
CA GLN A 107 10.94 2.05 -1.40
C GLN A 107 11.52 1.69 -0.05
N LEU A 108 12.38 2.54 0.47
CA LEU A 108 13.00 2.38 1.78
C LEU A 108 12.80 3.61 2.67
N VAL A 109 12.88 3.40 3.96
CA VAL A 109 12.84 4.43 4.99
C VAL A 109 14.16 4.47 5.75
N ALA A 110 14.66 5.68 6.03
CA ALA A 110 15.94 5.88 6.70
C ALA A 110 15.89 7.11 7.63
N ARG A 111 16.89 7.24 8.50
CA ARG A 111 17.02 8.36 9.43
C ARG A 111 17.71 9.56 8.80
N SER A 112 18.59 9.31 7.83
CA SER A 112 19.36 10.36 7.13
C SER A 112 19.67 9.97 5.67
N ASN A 113 20.11 10.95 4.88
CA ASN A 113 20.56 10.70 3.49
C ASN A 113 21.82 9.83 3.44
N GLU A 114 22.71 9.96 4.43
CA GLU A 114 23.91 9.14 4.55
C GLU A 114 23.57 7.67 4.77
N GLU A 115 22.52 7.41 5.58
CA GLU A 115 22.02 6.04 5.79
C GLU A 115 21.45 5.47 4.48
N VAL A 116 20.69 6.26 3.71
CA VAL A 116 20.23 5.85 2.36
C VAL A 116 21.42 5.53 1.47
N TYR A 117 22.42 6.40 1.41
CA TYR A 117 23.61 6.20 0.57
C TYR A 117 24.34 4.91 0.92
N SER A 118 24.65 4.70 2.21
CA SER A 118 25.34 3.50 2.68
C SER A 118 24.52 2.24 2.37
N PHE A 119 23.22 2.29 2.61
CA PHE A 119 22.34 1.16 2.35
C PHE A 119 22.28 0.78 0.87
N VAL A 120 22.15 1.77 -0.02
CA VAL A 120 22.13 1.52 -1.47
C VAL A 120 23.46 0.98 -1.97
N THR A 121 24.59 1.56 -1.53
CA THR A 121 25.92 1.20 -2.04
C THR A 121 26.48 -0.07 -1.43
N GLU A 122 26.23 -0.31 -0.13
CA GLU A 122 26.86 -1.40 0.60
C GLU A 122 25.95 -2.63 0.76
N VAL A 123 24.64 -2.45 0.69
CA VAL A 123 23.68 -3.55 0.81
C VAL A 123 23.06 -3.86 -0.54
N ILE A 124 22.27 -2.96 -1.13
CA ILE A 124 21.56 -3.24 -2.39
C ILE A 124 22.54 -3.51 -3.53
N GLY A 125 23.53 -2.64 -3.70
CA GLY A 125 24.53 -2.75 -4.79
C GLY A 125 25.43 -3.99 -4.70
N ARG A 126 25.46 -4.67 -3.56
CA ARG A 126 26.23 -5.92 -3.36
C ARG A 126 25.38 -7.19 -3.48
N ILE A 127 24.07 -7.08 -3.69
CA ILE A 127 23.24 -8.24 -3.94
C ILE A 127 23.63 -8.88 -5.28
N PRO A 128 24.01 -10.16 -5.33
CA PRO A 128 24.34 -10.83 -6.58
C PRO A 128 23.20 -10.72 -7.60
N GLY A 129 23.53 -10.29 -8.80
CA GLY A 129 22.57 -10.03 -9.88
C GLY A 129 22.16 -8.57 -10.03
N VAL A 130 22.44 -7.69 -9.07
CA VAL A 130 22.22 -6.23 -9.22
C VAL A 130 23.30 -5.67 -10.14
N ARG A 131 22.90 -5.00 -11.22
CA ARG A 131 23.79 -4.36 -12.19
C ARG A 131 23.93 -2.86 -11.95
N LYS A 132 22.82 -2.20 -11.61
CA LYS A 132 22.79 -0.76 -11.41
C LYS A 132 21.63 -0.38 -10.48
N THR A 133 21.83 0.68 -9.72
CA THR A 133 20.80 1.31 -8.89
C THR A 133 20.67 2.78 -9.25
N THR A 134 19.44 3.26 -9.28
CA THR A 134 19.12 4.69 -9.40
C THR A 134 18.26 5.07 -8.20
N THR A 135 18.72 6.04 -7.41
CA THR A 135 18.07 6.43 -6.15
C THR A 135 17.49 7.83 -6.25
N SER A 136 16.27 8.00 -5.80
CA SER A 136 15.59 9.29 -5.67
C SER A 136 15.13 9.50 -4.24
N ILE A 137 15.51 10.62 -3.63
CA ILE A 137 14.95 11.02 -2.32
C ILE A 137 13.55 11.54 -2.53
N VAL A 138 12.60 11.08 -1.74
CA VAL A 138 11.19 11.46 -1.80
C VAL A 138 10.86 12.41 -0.63
N PRO A 139 10.91 13.74 -0.85
CA PRO A 139 10.69 14.70 0.22
C PRO A 139 9.23 14.76 0.67
N ILE A 140 8.28 14.52 -0.24
CA ILE A 140 6.84 14.65 0.01
C ILE A 140 6.10 13.47 -0.63
N ILE A 141 5.31 12.77 0.19
CA ILE A 141 4.33 11.78 -0.28
C ILE A 141 2.97 12.45 -0.21
N VAL A 142 2.35 12.66 -1.35
CA VAL A 142 1.01 13.31 -1.44
C VAL A 142 -0.10 12.30 -1.15
N LYS A 143 0.12 11.04 -1.54
CA LYS A 143 -0.82 9.93 -1.28
C LYS A 143 -0.07 8.63 -1.13
N ASP A 144 -0.30 7.95 -0.03
CA ASP A 144 0.26 6.62 0.23
C ASP A 144 -0.61 5.51 -0.38
N VAL A 145 -0.01 4.34 -0.59
CA VAL A 145 -0.69 3.11 -1.04
C VAL A 145 -1.82 2.70 -0.09
N TYR A 146 -1.71 3.01 1.19
CA TYR A 146 -2.73 2.73 2.20
C TYR A 146 -3.95 3.66 2.14
N GLN A 147 -3.91 4.72 1.33
CA GLN A 147 -5.00 5.68 1.13
C GLN A 147 -5.83 5.40 -0.13
N TRP A 148 -5.58 4.26 -0.77
CA TRP A 148 -6.41 3.80 -1.90
C TRP A 148 -7.84 3.54 -1.43
N ARG A 149 -8.83 3.89 -2.25
CA ARG A 149 -10.24 3.60 -1.99
C ARG A 149 -10.80 2.79 -3.14
N ILE A 150 -11.72 1.88 -2.84
CA ILE A 150 -12.41 1.11 -3.86
C ILE A 150 -13.29 2.06 -4.66
N PRO A 151 -13.13 2.15 -6.01
CA PRO A 151 -14.04 2.94 -6.84
C PRO A 151 -15.48 2.42 -6.70
N GLY A 152 -16.45 3.33 -6.48
CA GLY A 152 -17.85 2.96 -6.25
C GLY A 152 -18.57 2.26 -7.40
N SER A 153 -17.90 2.08 -8.55
CA SER A 153 -18.46 1.47 -9.76
C SER A 153 -18.29 -0.04 -9.88
N ILE A 154 -17.64 -0.72 -8.93
CA ILE A 154 -17.43 -2.19 -9.02
C ILE A 154 -18.76 -2.97 -8.89
N GLY A 155 -19.80 -2.39 -8.25
CA GLY A 155 -21.13 -2.99 -8.13
C GLY A 155 -22.16 -2.55 -9.17
N ASP A 156 -21.89 -1.48 -9.92
CA ASP A 156 -22.83 -0.90 -10.90
C ASP A 156 -22.28 -0.98 -12.31
N THR A 157 -22.66 -2.03 -13.04
CA THR A 157 -22.41 -2.13 -14.49
C THR A 157 -23.25 -1.17 -15.32
N LYS A 158 -23.99 -0.26 -14.67
CA LYS A 158 -24.82 0.78 -15.30
C LYS A 158 -24.80 2.05 -14.48
N LYS A 159 -23.77 2.90 -14.64
CA LYS A 159 -23.85 4.38 -14.72
C LYS A 159 -22.49 5.06 -14.56
N LYS A 160 -22.08 5.70 -15.66
CA LYS A 160 -21.51 7.03 -15.88
C LYS A 160 -20.31 7.50 -15.04
N GLU A 161 -19.25 7.83 -15.82
CA GLU A 161 -18.32 8.96 -15.66
C GLU A 161 -17.92 9.33 -14.23
N VAL A 162 -16.71 8.92 -13.90
CA VAL A 162 -15.96 9.41 -12.74
C VAL A 162 -15.68 10.91 -12.96
N ALA A 163 -16.54 11.76 -12.43
CA ALA A 163 -16.18 13.15 -12.19
C ALA A 163 -15.16 13.15 -11.04
N ILE A 164 -13.89 13.30 -11.37
CA ILE A 164 -12.84 13.58 -10.40
C ILE A 164 -13.03 15.04 -9.97
N SER A 165 -13.71 15.24 -8.85
CA SER A 165 -13.77 16.54 -8.19
C SER A 165 -12.49 16.71 -7.35
N ILE A 166 -11.63 17.66 -7.77
CA ILE A 166 -10.36 18.00 -7.12
C ILE A 166 -10.57 18.80 -5.81
N GLN A 167 -11.80 18.94 -5.32
CA GLN A 167 -12.14 19.92 -4.26
C GLN A 167 -12.05 19.39 -2.81
N ASP A 168 -11.71 18.11 -2.56
CA ASP A 168 -11.71 17.55 -1.19
C ASP A 168 -10.32 17.07 -0.71
N VAL A 169 -9.24 17.73 -1.13
CA VAL A 169 -7.90 17.45 -0.59
C VAL A 169 -7.58 18.49 0.49
N GLU A 170 -8.00 18.23 1.73
CA GLU A 170 -7.38 18.88 2.88
C GLU A 170 -5.99 18.27 3.10
N PRO A 171 -4.93 19.08 3.21
CA PRO A 171 -3.60 18.58 3.50
C PRO A 171 -3.56 18.11 4.95
N SER A 172 -3.28 16.82 5.14
CA SER A 172 -2.95 16.25 6.46
C SER A 172 -1.60 16.84 6.90
N VAL A 173 -1.63 17.67 7.94
CA VAL A 173 -0.47 18.22 8.66
C VAL A 173 0.24 17.12 9.44
#